data_5034d5c581dfdc4dedfa505583ed3471
#
_entry.id   5034d5c581dfdc4dedfa505583ed3471
#
_cell.length_a   1.000
_cell.length_b   1.000
_cell.length_c   1.000
_cell.angle_alpha   90.00
_cell.angle_beta   90.00
_cell.angle_gamma   90.00
#
_symmetry.space_group_name_H-M   'P 1'
#
loop_
_entity.id
_entity.type
_entity.pdbx_description
1 polymer ?
#
loop_
_entity_poly.entity_id
_entity_poly.type
_entity_poly.pdbx_seq_one_letter_code
_entity_poly.pdbx_strand_id
1 'polypeptide(L)'
;NGKVYGCNATFTPYLFNLVFANGTSPVVLADGIPVFNGLDSKLLEALNWLQSYCKAGLYNKNKSGDYVTAINSFMAGENFFYIGGNGSPDINDLSALMEEDYGIIPLPKGDGQKDYTCILMNNRFYGLASNNSQVEDAGKVLVALGNRTFTKAANWDGEHASYVRDKESLEMLRKIRSYSSVFRVTTTSFEKYAADACVDQKMTPKQAMESIINSAQAEINERFGV
;
A
#
# COMPACT_ATOMS: atom_id res chain seq x y z
N ASN A 1 0.47 31.18 8.29
CA ASN A 1 -0.11 29.83 8.27
C ASN A 1 0.03 29.28 6.86
N GLY A 2 0.86 28.21 6.69
CA GLY A 2 1.03 27.51 5.43
C GLY A 2 -0.25 26.77 5.01
N LYS A 3 -0.32 26.36 3.74
CA LYS A 3 -1.41 25.53 3.24
C LYS A 3 -1.32 24.14 3.89
N VAL A 4 -2.40 23.65 4.49
CA VAL A 4 -2.52 22.28 4.97
C VAL A 4 -3.24 21.45 3.91
N TYR A 5 -2.69 20.28 3.61
CA TYR A 5 -3.23 19.34 2.62
C TYR A 5 -4.09 18.27 3.29
N GLY A 6 -4.93 17.59 2.51
CA GLY A 6 -5.70 16.46 3.00
C GLY A 6 -4.81 15.26 3.32
N CYS A 7 -3.93 14.86 2.41
CA CYS A 7 -2.99 13.78 2.68
C CYS A 7 -1.68 13.90 1.90
N ASN A 8 -0.68 13.15 2.36
CA ASN A 8 0.47 12.73 1.59
C ASN A 8 0.67 11.20 1.72
N ALA A 9 1.65 10.67 1.00
CA ALA A 9 2.00 9.26 1.03
C ALA A 9 3.52 9.10 0.99
N THR A 10 4.04 8.00 1.56
CA THR A 10 5.46 7.64 1.52
C THR A 10 6.01 7.67 0.10
N PHE A 11 5.24 7.15 -0.85
CA PHE A 11 5.51 7.25 -2.29
C PHE A 11 4.20 7.52 -3.01
N THR A 12 4.25 8.25 -4.13
CA THR A 12 3.06 8.49 -4.95
C THR A 12 2.26 7.21 -5.25
N PRO A 13 2.86 6.06 -5.61
CA PRO A 13 2.12 4.82 -5.80
C PRO A 13 1.36 4.32 -4.57
N TYR A 14 1.70 4.74 -3.36
CA TYR A 14 0.93 4.38 -2.16
C TYR A 14 -0.46 5.01 -2.14
N LEU A 15 -0.63 6.15 -2.78
CA LEU A 15 -1.96 6.73 -2.99
C LEU A 15 -2.90 5.76 -3.70
N PHE A 16 -2.37 4.94 -4.62
CA PHE A 16 -3.16 3.97 -5.37
C PHE A 16 -3.61 2.76 -4.54
N ASN A 17 -3.16 2.62 -3.29
CA ASN A 17 -3.73 1.64 -2.37
C ASN A 17 -5.22 1.88 -2.13
N LEU A 18 -5.70 3.12 -2.32
CA LEU A 18 -7.13 3.46 -2.29
C LEU A 18 -7.93 2.76 -3.41
N VAL A 19 -7.29 2.47 -4.56
CA VAL A 19 -7.93 1.67 -5.63
C VAL A 19 -8.23 0.25 -5.14
N PHE A 20 -7.27 -0.37 -4.48
CA PHE A 20 -7.45 -1.72 -3.91
C PHE A 20 -8.50 -1.71 -2.80
N ALA A 21 -8.56 -0.65 -1.98
CA ALA A 21 -9.58 -0.48 -0.96
C ALA A 21 -10.99 -0.27 -1.54
N ASN A 22 -11.10 0.07 -2.83
CA ASN A 22 -12.37 0.09 -3.59
C ASN A 22 -12.80 -1.31 -4.10
N GLY A 23 -12.11 -2.37 -3.70
CA GLY A 23 -12.44 -3.75 -4.05
C GLY A 23 -12.14 -4.10 -5.51
N THR A 24 -11.10 -3.51 -6.07
CA THR A 24 -10.61 -3.79 -7.43
C THR A 24 -9.08 -3.85 -7.46
N SER A 25 -8.51 -4.29 -8.56
CA SER A 25 -7.07 -4.39 -8.75
C SER A 25 -6.70 -4.14 -10.21
N PRO A 26 -5.54 -3.52 -10.50
CA PRO A 26 -5.03 -3.38 -11.86
C PRO A 26 -4.71 -4.70 -12.54
N VAL A 27 -4.47 -5.76 -11.76
CA VAL A 27 -4.21 -7.11 -12.25
C VAL A 27 -5.19 -8.07 -11.56
N VAL A 28 -5.89 -8.87 -12.35
CA VAL A 28 -6.82 -9.89 -11.86
C VAL A 28 -6.50 -11.24 -12.51
N LEU A 29 -7.06 -12.32 -11.95
CA LEU A 29 -6.99 -13.64 -12.57
C LEU A 29 -8.25 -13.88 -13.40
N ALA A 30 -8.07 -14.07 -14.71
CA ALA A 30 -9.10 -14.57 -15.61
C ALA A 30 -8.76 -16.03 -15.96
N ASP A 31 -9.59 -16.96 -15.53
CA ASP A 31 -9.36 -18.42 -15.68
C ASP A 31 -7.99 -18.88 -15.16
N GLY A 32 -7.52 -18.25 -14.07
CA GLY A 32 -6.23 -18.54 -13.47
C GLY A 32 -5.03 -17.84 -14.12
N ILE A 33 -5.25 -17.07 -15.18
CA ILE A 33 -4.21 -16.33 -15.90
C ILE A 33 -4.25 -14.86 -15.46
N PRO A 34 -3.11 -14.26 -15.07
CA PRO A 34 -3.05 -12.84 -14.74
C PRO A 34 -3.31 -11.97 -15.97
N VAL A 35 -4.26 -11.05 -15.85
CA VAL A 35 -4.61 -10.11 -16.92
C VAL A 35 -4.70 -8.69 -16.40
N PHE A 36 -4.38 -7.72 -17.28
CA PHE A 36 -4.52 -6.31 -16.96
C PHE A 36 -6.00 -5.89 -16.96
N ASN A 37 -6.43 -5.30 -15.86
CA ASN A 37 -7.82 -4.94 -15.58
C ASN A 37 -8.05 -3.42 -15.56
N GLY A 38 -7.24 -2.67 -16.28
CA GLY A 38 -7.23 -1.20 -16.20
C GLY A 38 -8.52 -0.51 -16.64
N LEU A 39 -9.39 -1.18 -17.42
CA LEU A 39 -10.69 -0.64 -17.86
C LEU A 39 -11.87 -1.11 -17.00
N ASP A 40 -11.63 -1.79 -15.90
CA ASP A 40 -12.67 -2.13 -14.93
C ASP A 40 -13.39 -0.86 -14.42
N SER A 41 -14.70 -0.93 -14.31
CA SER A 41 -15.51 0.23 -13.93
C SER A 41 -15.18 0.76 -12.54
N LYS A 42 -14.95 -0.12 -11.56
CA LYS A 42 -14.58 0.25 -10.19
C LYS A 42 -13.17 0.84 -10.13
N LEU A 43 -12.27 0.33 -10.96
CA LEU A 43 -10.91 0.87 -11.05
C LEU A 43 -10.95 2.29 -11.63
N LEU A 44 -11.67 2.49 -12.71
CA LEU A 44 -11.83 3.83 -13.32
C LEU A 44 -12.56 4.79 -12.38
N GLU A 45 -13.56 4.34 -11.64
CA GLU A 45 -14.24 5.13 -10.60
C GLU A 45 -13.26 5.60 -9.53
N ALA A 46 -12.46 4.69 -8.97
CA ALA A 46 -11.45 5.03 -7.97
C ALA A 46 -10.40 6.01 -8.51
N LEU A 47 -9.92 5.81 -9.73
CA LEU A 47 -8.96 6.73 -10.35
C LEU A 47 -9.59 8.11 -10.66
N ASN A 48 -10.85 8.18 -11.07
CA ASN A 48 -11.56 9.44 -11.26
C ASN A 48 -11.74 10.20 -9.93
N TRP A 49 -12.07 9.48 -8.86
CA TRP A 49 -12.11 10.06 -7.51
C TRP A 49 -10.75 10.61 -7.11
N LEU A 50 -9.67 9.83 -7.28
CA LEU A 50 -8.30 10.26 -6.99
C LEU A 50 -7.89 11.49 -7.81
N GLN A 51 -8.22 11.52 -9.11
CA GLN A 51 -7.96 12.69 -9.94
C GLN A 51 -8.68 13.92 -9.41
N SER A 52 -9.95 13.79 -9.02
CA SER A 52 -10.75 14.87 -8.45
C SER A 52 -10.15 15.37 -7.12
N TYR A 53 -9.71 14.45 -6.27
CA TYR A 53 -9.04 14.74 -5.01
C TYR A 53 -7.74 15.53 -5.22
N CYS A 54 -6.92 15.10 -6.18
CA CYS A 54 -5.69 15.80 -6.56
C CYS A 54 -5.98 17.18 -7.19
N LYS A 55 -7.01 17.28 -8.07
CA LYS A 55 -7.45 18.56 -8.65
C LYS A 55 -7.92 19.55 -7.61
N ALA A 56 -8.57 19.10 -6.56
CA ALA A 56 -8.96 19.92 -5.43
C ALA A 56 -7.76 20.40 -4.59
N GLY A 57 -6.55 19.98 -4.92
CA GLY A 57 -5.32 20.33 -4.23
C GLY A 57 -5.23 19.74 -2.82
N LEU A 58 -5.86 18.60 -2.59
CA LEU A 58 -5.87 17.91 -1.30
C LEU A 58 -4.69 16.96 -1.13
N TYR A 59 -4.04 16.53 -2.22
CA TYR A 59 -2.86 15.68 -2.19
C TYR A 59 -1.57 16.49 -2.24
N ASN A 60 -0.68 16.29 -1.27
CA ASN A 60 0.61 16.97 -1.20
C ASN A 60 1.67 16.21 -2.02
N LYS A 61 1.61 16.31 -3.35
CA LYS A 61 2.51 15.61 -4.25
C LYS A 61 3.98 16.00 -4.07
N ASN A 62 4.26 17.23 -3.66
CA ASN A 62 5.62 17.74 -3.49
C ASN A 62 6.33 17.16 -2.26
N LYS A 63 5.57 16.58 -1.34
CA LYS A 63 6.06 15.96 -0.11
C LYS A 63 5.76 14.47 -0.04
N SER A 64 5.60 13.81 -1.20
CA SER A 64 5.26 12.39 -1.34
C SER A 64 6.25 11.63 -2.24
N GLY A 65 7.45 12.16 -2.41
CA GLY A 65 8.46 11.58 -3.30
C GLY A 65 9.30 10.49 -2.65
N ASP A 66 9.52 10.59 -1.36
CA ASP A 66 10.29 9.64 -0.56
C ASP A 66 9.73 9.57 0.88
N TYR A 67 10.16 8.53 1.59
CA TYR A 67 9.72 8.26 2.96
C TYR A 67 10.02 9.41 3.94
N VAL A 68 11.25 9.90 3.96
CA VAL A 68 11.68 10.92 4.93
C VAL A 68 10.94 12.24 4.72
N THR A 69 10.83 12.67 3.48
CA THR A 69 10.08 13.89 3.13
C THR A 69 8.60 13.77 3.49
N ALA A 70 7.99 12.61 3.22
CA ALA A 70 6.57 12.41 3.48
C ALA A 70 6.26 12.40 4.99
N ILE A 71 7.02 11.67 5.79
CA ILE A 71 6.79 11.57 7.23
C ILE A 71 7.08 12.91 7.94
N ASN A 72 8.17 13.59 7.56
CA ASN A 72 8.50 14.90 8.12
C ASN A 72 7.43 15.95 7.82
N SER A 73 6.85 15.93 6.62
CA SER A 73 5.75 16.84 6.25
C SER A 73 4.48 16.57 7.07
N PHE A 74 4.20 15.31 7.41
CA PHE A 74 3.09 14.98 8.31
C PHE A 74 3.38 15.44 9.74
N MET A 75 4.56 15.16 10.28
CA MET A 75 4.97 15.60 11.62
C MET A 75 5.00 17.13 11.76
N ALA A 76 5.26 17.86 10.67
CA ALA A 76 5.20 19.32 10.63
C ALA A 76 3.77 19.89 10.54
N GLY A 77 2.72 19.04 10.56
CA GLY A 77 1.33 19.47 10.47
C GLY A 77 0.90 19.99 9.09
N GLU A 78 1.66 19.69 8.04
CA GLU A 78 1.35 20.11 6.67
C GLU A 78 0.26 19.25 6.02
N ASN A 79 -0.12 18.12 6.64
CA ASN A 79 -1.12 17.18 6.13
C ASN A 79 -2.00 16.66 7.26
N PHE A 80 -3.31 16.48 6.99
CA PHE A 80 -4.23 15.86 7.94
C PHE A 80 -4.04 14.35 8.04
N PHE A 81 -3.67 13.69 6.94
CA PHE A 81 -3.46 12.25 6.88
C PHE A 81 -2.12 11.92 6.23
N TYR A 82 -1.53 10.85 6.70
CA TYR A 82 -0.35 10.22 6.12
C TYR A 82 -0.68 8.79 5.72
N ILE A 83 -0.39 8.43 4.47
CA ILE A 83 -0.56 7.08 3.95
C ILE A 83 0.81 6.40 3.92
N GLY A 84 1.01 5.49 4.86
CA GLY A 84 2.26 4.75 5.03
C GLY A 84 2.04 3.30 5.40
N GLY A 85 3.10 2.63 5.82
CA GLY A 85 3.05 1.26 6.30
C GLY A 85 2.57 1.16 7.75
N ASN A 86 1.94 0.05 8.11
CA ASN A 86 1.54 -0.26 9.47
C ASN A 86 2.66 -0.93 10.28
N GLY A 87 3.85 -0.98 9.74
CA GLY A 87 5.03 -1.56 10.37
C GLY A 87 6.09 -0.52 10.71
N SER A 88 7.10 -0.96 11.42
CA SER A 88 8.36 -0.24 11.52
C SER A 88 8.97 -0.06 10.10
N PRO A 89 9.46 1.11 9.70
CA PRO A 89 9.82 2.24 10.58
C PRO A 89 8.71 3.28 10.78
N ASP A 90 7.66 3.36 9.92
CA ASP A 90 6.71 4.48 9.92
C ASP A 90 6.13 4.78 11.31
N ILE A 91 5.57 3.78 11.98
CA ILE A 91 4.96 3.97 13.32
C ILE A 91 6.02 4.31 14.37
N ASN A 92 7.22 3.73 14.27
CA ASN A 92 8.31 4.00 15.20
C ASN A 92 8.77 5.45 15.12
N ASP A 93 8.97 5.95 13.91
CA ASP A 93 9.44 7.31 13.70
C ASP A 93 8.37 8.32 14.16
N LEU A 94 7.08 8.07 13.87
CA LEU A 94 6.00 8.90 14.37
C LEU A 94 5.93 8.87 15.91
N SER A 95 6.03 7.70 16.53
CA SER A 95 6.01 7.56 17.98
C SER A 95 7.18 8.26 18.66
N ALA A 96 8.36 8.22 18.05
CA ALA A 96 9.59 8.75 18.64
C ALA A 96 9.77 10.26 18.40
N LEU A 97 9.34 10.77 17.25
CA LEU A 97 9.71 12.09 16.75
C LEU A 97 8.57 13.10 16.67
N MET A 98 7.32 12.63 16.58
CA MET A 98 6.18 13.54 16.48
C MET A 98 5.85 14.12 17.86
N GLU A 99 5.74 15.44 17.96
CA GLU A 99 5.36 16.13 19.21
C GLU A 99 3.86 16.07 19.45
N GLU A 100 3.07 16.23 18.39
CA GLU A 100 1.61 16.23 18.44
C GLU A 100 1.05 14.79 18.51
N ASP A 101 -0.13 14.64 19.09
CA ASP A 101 -0.85 13.38 19.11
C ASP A 101 -1.39 13.00 17.73
N TYR A 102 -1.37 11.72 17.44
CA TYR A 102 -1.91 11.15 16.21
C TYR A 102 -2.67 9.86 16.47
N GLY A 103 -3.65 9.58 15.64
CA GLY A 103 -4.40 8.32 15.66
C GLY A 103 -4.12 7.46 14.43
N ILE A 104 -4.47 6.20 14.50
CA ILE A 104 -4.32 5.22 13.41
C ILE A 104 -5.71 4.81 12.94
N ILE A 105 -5.92 4.88 11.63
CA ILE A 105 -7.15 4.46 10.96
C ILE A 105 -6.82 3.54 9.78
N PRO A 106 -7.74 2.65 9.36
CA PRO A 106 -7.57 1.87 8.14
C PRO A 106 -7.67 2.77 6.92
N LEU A 107 -7.18 2.29 5.77
CA LEU A 107 -7.47 2.93 4.49
C LEU A 107 -8.98 3.02 4.30
N PRO A 108 -9.51 4.18 3.88
CA PRO A 108 -10.93 4.33 3.57
C PRO A 108 -11.37 3.29 2.53
N LYS A 109 -12.48 2.62 2.77
CA LYS A 109 -13.09 1.73 1.79
C LYS A 109 -13.94 2.52 0.80
N GLY A 110 -13.99 2.02 -0.43
CA GLY A 110 -14.86 2.61 -1.46
C GLY A 110 -16.34 2.41 -1.16
N ASP A 111 -17.19 3.20 -1.81
CA ASP A 111 -18.62 3.09 -1.72
C ASP A 111 -19.08 1.68 -2.15
N GLY A 112 -20.02 1.12 -1.39
CA GLY A 112 -20.51 -0.25 -1.63
C GLY A 112 -19.59 -1.38 -1.15
N GLN A 113 -18.38 -1.09 -0.63
CA GLN A 113 -17.55 -2.10 0.00
C GLN A 113 -18.08 -2.42 1.41
N LYS A 114 -18.34 -3.71 1.66
CA LYS A 114 -18.85 -4.16 2.96
C LYS A 114 -17.77 -3.99 4.05
N ASP A 115 -16.56 -4.44 3.76
CA ASP A 115 -15.47 -4.54 4.73
C ASP A 115 -14.26 -3.71 4.30
N TYR A 116 -13.43 -3.34 5.28
CA TYR A 116 -12.10 -2.77 5.01
C TYR A 116 -11.14 -3.84 4.49
N THR A 117 -10.13 -3.40 3.75
CA THR A 117 -9.08 -4.27 3.22
C THR A 117 -7.72 -3.86 3.79
N CYS A 118 -6.90 -4.85 4.11
CA CYS A 118 -5.49 -4.64 4.43
C CYS A 118 -4.65 -4.94 3.19
N ILE A 119 -3.79 -4.01 2.81
CA ILE A 119 -2.92 -4.18 1.64
C ILE A 119 -1.62 -4.85 2.07
N LEU A 120 -1.32 -6.01 1.50
CA LEU A 120 -0.06 -6.72 1.72
C LEU A 120 0.96 -6.25 0.69
N MET A 121 1.98 -5.51 1.14
CA MET A 121 2.98 -4.92 0.25
C MET A 121 4.32 -5.63 0.28
N ASN A 122 4.77 -6.10 1.44
CA ASN A 122 6.11 -6.66 1.63
C ASN A 122 6.03 -7.99 2.36
N ASN A 123 5.62 -9.05 1.65
CA ASN A 123 5.70 -10.40 2.19
C ASN A 123 7.07 -11.00 1.91
N ARG A 124 7.63 -11.65 2.93
CA ARG A 124 8.87 -12.40 2.80
C ARG A 124 8.55 -13.87 2.77
N PHE A 125 9.05 -14.54 1.73
CA PHE A 125 8.98 -15.97 1.58
C PHE A 125 10.38 -16.55 1.71
N TYR A 126 10.49 -17.68 2.37
CA TYR A 126 11.72 -18.43 2.48
C TYR A 126 11.55 -19.74 1.71
N GLY A 127 12.51 -20.08 0.91
CA GLY A 127 12.52 -21.31 0.12
C GLY A 127 13.91 -21.92 0.05
N LEU A 128 13.97 -23.19 -0.31
CA LEU A 128 15.21 -23.89 -0.63
C LEU A 128 15.35 -24.00 -2.14
N ALA A 129 16.56 -23.74 -2.65
CA ALA A 129 16.86 -24.00 -4.05
C ALA A 129 16.78 -25.51 -4.32
N SER A 130 16.16 -25.90 -5.43
CA SER A 130 15.96 -27.31 -5.80
C SER A 130 17.27 -28.09 -6.01
N ASN A 131 18.36 -27.39 -6.29
CA ASN A 131 19.69 -27.94 -6.45
C ASN A 131 20.57 -27.85 -5.19
N ASN A 132 20.00 -27.55 -4.03
CA ASN A 132 20.73 -27.49 -2.78
C ASN A 132 21.15 -28.91 -2.34
N SER A 133 22.43 -29.15 -2.21
CA SER A 133 22.98 -30.45 -1.76
C SER A 133 22.84 -30.67 -0.24
N GLN A 134 22.54 -29.64 0.54
CA GLN A 134 22.41 -29.67 2.00
C GLN A 134 20.98 -29.40 2.45
N VAL A 135 20.00 -30.04 1.80
CA VAL A 135 18.55 -29.80 2.02
C VAL A 135 18.15 -30.00 3.47
N GLU A 136 18.68 -31.01 4.14
CA GLU A 136 18.32 -31.33 5.53
C GLU A 136 18.77 -30.23 6.50
N ASP A 137 20.02 -29.77 6.40
CA ASP A 137 20.55 -28.73 7.29
C ASP A 137 19.94 -27.36 6.97
N ALA A 138 19.76 -27.03 5.71
CA ALA A 138 19.03 -25.85 5.29
C ALA A 138 17.57 -25.87 5.77
N GLY A 139 16.93 -27.02 5.79
CA GLY A 139 15.59 -27.22 6.38
C GLY A 139 15.55 -26.92 7.87
N LYS A 140 16.54 -27.38 8.64
CA LYS A 140 16.68 -27.05 10.09
C LYS A 140 16.80 -25.53 10.31
N VAL A 141 17.59 -24.85 9.47
CA VAL A 141 17.71 -23.37 9.54
C VAL A 141 16.38 -22.68 9.25
N LEU A 142 15.62 -23.14 8.22
CA LEU A 142 14.30 -22.59 7.92
C LEU A 142 13.31 -22.76 9.07
N VAL A 143 13.31 -23.94 9.71
CA VAL A 143 12.46 -24.20 10.89
C VAL A 143 12.84 -23.29 12.05
N ALA A 144 14.12 -23.10 12.32
CA ALA A 144 14.59 -22.18 13.37
C ALA A 144 14.18 -20.72 13.08
N LEU A 145 14.29 -20.25 11.83
CA LEU A 145 13.82 -18.93 11.39
C LEU A 145 12.30 -18.80 11.51
N GLY A 146 11.55 -19.84 11.11
CA GLY A 146 10.10 -19.89 11.25
C GLY A 146 9.67 -19.78 12.71
N ASN A 147 10.25 -20.55 13.60
CA ASN A 147 9.97 -20.52 15.04
C ASN A 147 10.23 -19.12 15.65
N ARG A 148 11.33 -18.46 15.26
CA ARG A 148 11.61 -17.09 15.69
C ARG A 148 10.54 -16.11 15.20
N THR A 149 10.07 -16.27 13.97
CA THR A 149 9.03 -15.44 13.37
C THR A 149 7.69 -15.65 14.10
N PHE A 150 7.33 -16.90 14.41
CA PHE A 150 6.13 -17.23 15.18
C PHE A 150 6.17 -16.65 16.59
N THR A 151 7.32 -16.71 17.27
CA THR A 151 7.48 -16.12 18.61
C THR A 151 7.27 -14.60 18.57
N LYS A 152 7.83 -13.93 17.57
CA LYS A 152 7.59 -12.49 17.36
C LYS A 152 6.13 -12.19 17.04
N ALA A 153 5.49 -13.00 16.19
CA ALA A 153 4.09 -12.82 15.86
C ALA A 153 3.15 -13.05 17.08
N ALA A 154 3.50 -13.96 17.95
CA ALA A 154 2.77 -14.21 19.22
C ALA A 154 2.92 -13.04 20.21
N ASN A 155 4.04 -12.31 20.16
CA ASN A 155 4.29 -11.14 21.00
C ASN A 155 3.99 -9.80 20.29
N TRP A 156 3.22 -9.84 19.22
CA TRP A 156 2.92 -8.68 18.38
C TRP A 156 2.36 -7.49 19.15
N ASP A 157 1.44 -7.76 20.07
CA ASP A 157 0.82 -6.72 20.89
C ASP A 157 1.84 -6.02 21.79
N GLY A 158 2.76 -6.76 22.41
CA GLY A 158 3.81 -6.20 23.24
C GLY A 158 4.81 -5.35 22.42
N GLU A 159 5.14 -5.80 21.19
CA GLU A 159 6.01 -5.06 20.31
C GLU A 159 5.35 -3.75 19.82
N HIS A 160 4.09 -3.81 19.37
CA HIS A 160 3.40 -2.64 18.82
C HIS A 160 2.86 -1.68 19.88
N ALA A 161 2.58 -2.15 21.08
CA ALA A 161 2.20 -1.28 22.20
C ALA A 161 3.28 -0.25 22.55
N SER A 162 4.55 -0.54 22.23
CA SER A 162 5.65 0.41 22.42
C SER A 162 5.73 1.51 21.35
N TYR A 163 5.01 1.35 20.22
CA TYR A 163 5.09 2.23 19.06
C TYR A 163 3.84 3.09 18.86
N VAL A 164 2.80 2.88 19.64
CA VAL A 164 1.58 3.69 19.60
C VAL A 164 1.39 4.46 20.90
N ARG A 165 0.79 5.64 20.81
CA ARG A 165 0.65 6.54 21.96
C ARG A 165 -0.62 6.33 22.76
N ASP A 166 -1.61 5.64 22.18
CA ASP A 166 -2.91 5.45 22.81
C ASP A 166 -3.46 4.05 22.57
N LYS A 167 -4.40 3.68 23.44
CA LYS A 167 -5.04 2.36 23.42
C LYS A 167 -5.92 2.17 22.17
N GLU A 168 -6.56 3.24 21.69
CA GLU A 168 -7.47 3.19 20.55
C GLU A 168 -6.70 2.88 19.27
N SER A 169 -5.53 3.50 19.09
CA SER A 169 -4.62 3.22 17.98
C SER A 169 -4.11 1.77 18.01
N LEU A 170 -3.80 1.22 19.18
CA LEU A 170 -3.41 -0.19 19.31
C LEU A 170 -4.57 -1.13 18.94
N GLU A 171 -5.78 -0.84 19.42
CA GLU A 171 -6.97 -1.61 19.05
C GLU A 171 -7.28 -1.51 17.54
N MET A 172 -7.06 -0.34 16.95
CA MET A 172 -7.23 -0.16 15.52
C MET A 172 -6.20 -0.95 14.71
N LEU A 173 -4.93 -0.99 15.12
CA LEU A 173 -3.92 -1.83 14.49
C LEU A 173 -4.29 -3.32 14.54
N ARG A 174 -4.84 -3.81 15.66
CA ARG A 174 -5.37 -5.18 15.76
C ARG A 174 -6.50 -5.43 14.76
N LYS A 175 -7.43 -4.48 14.61
CA LYS A 175 -8.53 -4.56 13.64
C LYS A 175 -8.00 -4.56 12.20
N ILE A 176 -7.08 -3.65 11.85
CA ILE A 176 -6.48 -3.60 10.52
C ILE A 176 -5.83 -4.95 10.16
N ARG A 177 -5.16 -5.58 11.13
CA ARG A 177 -4.56 -6.91 10.94
C ARG A 177 -5.59 -8.02 10.72
N SER A 178 -6.79 -7.89 11.27
CA SER A 178 -7.88 -8.87 11.13
C SER A 178 -8.69 -8.72 9.83
N TYR A 179 -8.54 -7.61 9.12
CA TYR A 179 -9.23 -7.39 7.85
C TYR A 179 -8.73 -8.33 6.76
N SER A 180 -9.59 -8.56 5.77
CA SER A 180 -9.21 -9.35 4.59
C SER A 180 -7.99 -8.73 3.92
N SER A 181 -6.96 -9.55 3.74
CA SER A 181 -5.72 -9.11 3.13
C SER A 181 -5.79 -9.29 1.62
N VAL A 182 -5.35 -8.26 0.90
CA VAL A 182 -5.18 -8.32 -0.56
C VAL A 182 -3.72 -8.08 -0.94
N PHE A 183 -3.23 -8.86 -1.89
CA PHE A 183 -1.91 -8.62 -2.45
C PHE A 183 -1.98 -7.45 -3.42
N ARG A 184 -1.06 -6.51 -3.25
CA ARG A 184 -0.87 -5.44 -4.21
C ARG A 184 -0.09 -6.00 -5.42
N VAL A 185 -0.81 -6.26 -6.49
CA VAL A 185 -0.21 -6.60 -7.80
C VAL A 185 -0.47 -5.45 -8.76
N THR A 186 0.58 -4.93 -9.34
CA THR A 186 0.53 -3.77 -10.24
C THR A 186 1.64 -3.88 -11.29
N THR A 187 1.60 -3.02 -12.30
CA THR A 187 2.64 -2.87 -13.32
C THR A 187 3.27 -1.50 -13.25
N THR A 188 4.50 -1.37 -13.73
CA THR A 188 5.19 -0.07 -13.83
C THR A 188 4.42 0.89 -14.72
N SER A 189 3.89 0.39 -15.84
CA SER A 189 3.04 1.16 -16.73
C SER A 189 1.79 1.69 -16.01
N PHE A 190 1.09 0.86 -15.24
CA PHE A 190 -0.07 1.32 -14.47
C PHE A 190 0.31 2.44 -13.51
N GLU A 191 1.33 2.25 -12.66
CA GLU A 191 1.71 3.25 -11.65
C GLU A 191 2.09 4.59 -12.28
N LYS A 192 2.85 4.56 -13.38
CA LYS A 192 3.26 5.76 -14.10
C LYS A 192 2.07 6.50 -14.69
N TYR A 193 1.21 5.82 -15.44
CA TYR A 193 0.10 6.46 -16.14
C TYR A 193 -1.05 6.83 -15.20
N ALA A 194 -1.24 6.11 -14.11
CA ALA A 194 -2.14 6.54 -13.06
C ALA A 194 -1.64 7.83 -12.37
N ALA A 195 -0.32 7.98 -12.18
CA ALA A 195 0.26 9.23 -11.68
C ALA A 195 0.08 10.37 -12.70
N ASP A 196 0.37 10.13 -13.98
CA ASP A 196 0.16 11.10 -15.05
C ASP A 196 -1.31 11.56 -15.14
N ALA A 197 -2.27 10.66 -14.95
CA ALA A 197 -3.68 10.99 -14.96
C ALA A 197 -4.15 11.68 -13.67
N CYS A 198 -3.91 11.07 -12.51
CA CYS A 198 -4.50 11.51 -11.26
C CYS A 198 -3.72 12.66 -10.61
N VAL A 199 -2.39 12.57 -10.57
CA VAL A 199 -1.54 13.53 -9.86
C VAL A 199 -1.13 14.69 -10.75
N ASP A 200 -0.64 14.40 -11.95
CA ASP A 200 -0.17 15.42 -12.89
C ASP A 200 -1.27 15.95 -13.84
N GLN A 201 -2.41 15.27 -13.89
CA GLN A 201 -3.61 15.70 -14.64
C GLN A 201 -3.38 15.89 -16.15
N LYS A 202 -2.44 15.13 -16.72
CA LYS A 202 -2.07 15.20 -18.15
C LYS A 202 -3.17 14.64 -19.06
N MET A 203 -3.99 13.72 -18.55
CA MET A 203 -5.04 13.02 -19.28
C MET A 203 -6.12 12.52 -18.31
N THR A 204 -7.21 11.99 -18.87
CA THR A 204 -8.23 11.33 -18.03
C THR A 204 -7.75 9.92 -17.62
N PRO A 205 -8.22 9.38 -16.48
CA PRO A 205 -7.89 8.02 -16.08
C PRO A 205 -8.21 6.98 -17.16
N LYS A 206 -9.34 7.10 -17.84
CA LYS A 206 -9.71 6.21 -18.94
C LYS A 206 -8.70 6.25 -20.08
N GLN A 207 -8.32 7.45 -20.56
CA GLN A 207 -7.31 7.61 -21.61
C GLN A 207 -5.95 7.03 -21.19
N ALA A 208 -5.56 7.23 -19.93
CA ALA A 208 -4.34 6.64 -19.38
C ALA A 208 -4.36 5.12 -19.46
N MET A 209 -5.42 4.50 -18.99
CA MET A 209 -5.54 3.04 -18.98
C MET A 209 -5.65 2.45 -20.39
N GLU A 210 -6.41 3.09 -21.30
CA GLU A 210 -6.50 2.67 -22.70
C GLU A 210 -5.13 2.70 -23.39
N SER A 211 -4.29 3.68 -23.09
CA SER A 211 -2.97 3.83 -23.71
C SER A 211 -1.95 2.76 -23.31
N ILE A 212 -2.16 2.07 -22.19
CA ILE A 212 -1.20 1.11 -21.63
C ILE A 212 -1.64 -0.35 -21.69
N ILE A 213 -2.81 -0.67 -22.24
CA ILE A 213 -3.35 -2.04 -22.24
C ILE A 213 -2.29 -3.06 -22.66
N ASN A 214 -1.64 -2.83 -23.81
CA ASN A 214 -0.67 -3.75 -24.35
C ASN A 214 0.63 -3.80 -23.54
N SER A 215 1.15 -2.66 -23.09
CA SER A 215 2.40 -2.61 -22.33
C SER A 215 2.23 -3.19 -20.93
N ALA A 216 1.11 -2.90 -20.25
CA ALA A 216 0.83 -3.46 -18.96
C ALA A 216 0.60 -4.99 -19.01
N GLN A 217 -0.07 -5.49 -20.06
CA GLN A 217 -0.21 -6.92 -20.27
C GLN A 217 1.14 -7.59 -20.58
N ALA A 218 1.99 -6.96 -21.36
CA ALA A 218 3.34 -7.48 -21.63
C ALA A 218 4.19 -7.58 -20.35
N GLU A 219 4.15 -6.58 -19.46
CA GLU A 219 4.82 -6.62 -18.15
C GLU A 219 4.28 -7.78 -17.28
N ILE A 220 2.97 -8.05 -17.34
CA ILE A 220 2.35 -9.17 -16.64
C ILE A 220 2.84 -10.50 -17.20
N ASN A 221 2.82 -10.64 -18.51
CA ASN A 221 3.26 -11.86 -19.18
C ASN A 221 4.73 -12.18 -18.85
N GLU A 222 5.60 -11.18 -18.91
CA GLU A 222 7.02 -11.33 -18.56
C GLU A 222 7.18 -11.76 -17.09
N ARG A 223 6.45 -11.11 -16.18
CA ARG A 223 6.55 -11.38 -14.73
C ARG A 223 6.06 -12.76 -14.32
N PHE A 224 5.00 -13.24 -14.93
CA PHE A 224 4.34 -14.50 -14.56
C PHE A 224 4.63 -15.66 -15.53
N GLY A 225 5.35 -15.42 -16.60
CA GLY A 225 5.72 -16.45 -17.59
C GLY A 225 4.53 -16.98 -18.39
N VAL A 226 3.57 -16.11 -18.73
CA VAL A 226 2.34 -16.47 -19.46
C VAL A 226 2.25 -15.75 -20.80
#